data_5b1026b6fa37d1db08b002d7e2b54214
#
_entry.id   5b1026b6fa37d1db08b002d7e2b54214
#
_cell.length_a   1.000
_cell.length_b   1.000
_cell.length_c   1.000
_cell.angle_alpha   90.00
_cell.angle_beta   90.00
_cell.angle_gamma   90.00
#
_symmetry.space_group_name_H-M   'P 1'
#
loop_
_entity.id
_entity.type
_entity.pdbx_description
1 polymer ?
#
loop_
_entity_poly.entity_id
_entity_poly.type
_entity_poly.pdbx_seq_one_letter_code
_entity_poly.pdbx_strand_id
1 'polypeptide(L)' 'TLAAAGIGNFGKLLSYNEKTSPLRRNVTIEEVGNVAAFLCSDLASGITGEITYVDAGFNTVALAIQNGE' A
#
# COMPACT_ATOMS: atom_id res chain seq x y z
N THR A 1 -0.26 -3.19 12.06
CA THR A 1 -0.08 -4.50 12.69
C THR A 1 0.89 -4.43 13.86
N LEU A 2 0.90 -5.43 14.69
CA LEU A 2 1.83 -5.47 15.81
C LEU A 2 3.28 -5.51 15.32
N ALA A 3 3.52 -6.19 14.22
CA ALA A 3 4.86 -6.25 13.66
C ALA A 3 5.33 -4.87 13.21
N ALA A 4 4.45 -4.12 12.54
CA ALA A 4 4.77 -2.79 12.08
C ALA A 4 4.98 -1.82 13.23
N ALA A 5 4.23 -1.97 14.30
CA ALA A 5 4.36 -1.09 15.47
C ALA A 5 5.73 -1.17 16.11
N GLY A 6 6.47 -2.25 15.89
CA GLY A 6 7.81 -2.40 16.43
C GLY A 6 8.89 -1.70 15.60
N ILE A 7 8.53 -1.12 14.46
CA ILE A 7 9.49 -0.46 13.58
C ILE A 7 9.62 1.01 13.97
N GLY A 8 10.86 1.45 14.20
CA GLY A 8 11.11 2.84 14.56
C GLY A 8 10.69 3.78 13.43
N ASN A 9 10.11 4.90 13.79
CA ASN A 9 9.65 5.92 12.84
C ASN A 9 8.48 5.50 11.96
N PHE A 10 7.81 4.39 12.32
CA PHE A 10 6.69 3.92 11.51
C PHE A 10 5.57 4.96 11.43
N GLY A 11 5.32 5.68 12.53
CA GLY A 11 4.31 6.74 12.54
C GLY A 11 4.61 7.85 11.54
N LYS A 12 5.88 8.22 11.40
CA LYS A 12 6.27 9.24 10.43
C LYS A 12 6.07 8.75 9.00
N LEU A 13 6.34 7.48 8.78
CA LEU A 13 6.16 6.87 7.48
C LEU A 13 4.70 6.87 7.09
N LEU A 14 3.80 6.54 8.03
CA LEU A 14 2.37 6.58 7.76
C LEU A 14 1.89 7.99 7.43
N SER A 15 2.37 8.98 8.18
CA SER A 15 2.00 10.37 7.92
C SER A 15 2.47 10.82 6.55
N TYR A 16 3.67 10.42 6.18
CA TYR A 16 4.22 10.76 4.87
C TYR A 16 3.37 10.17 3.75
N ASN A 17 2.97 8.90 3.89
CA ASN A 17 2.13 8.25 2.89
C ASN A 17 0.77 8.94 2.76
N GLU A 18 0.19 9.39 3.87
CA GLU A 18 -1.08 10.10 3.81
C GLU A 18 -0.99 11.37 2.99
N LYS A 19 0.17 12.02 3.04
CA LYS A 19 0.35 13.31 2.35
C LYS A 19 0.73 13.14 0.89
N THR A 20 1.39 12.05 0.55
CA THR A 20 1.98 11.91 -0.78
C THR A 20 1.33 10.88 -1.67
N SER A 21 0.58 9.93 -1.12
CA SER A 21 -0.05 8.91 -1.95
C SER A 21 -1.22 9.51 -2.75
N PRO A 22 -1.49 8.98 -3.93
CA PRO A 22 -2.62 9.46 -4.75
C PRO A 22 -3.95 9.48 -4.02
N LEU A 23 -4.26 8.47 -3.19
CA LEU A 23 -5.50 8.45 -2.46
C LEU A 23 -5.45 9.25 -1.16
N ARG A 24 -4.30 9.81 -0.83
CA ARG A 24 -4.08 10.65 0.35
C ARG A 24 -4.47 9.97 1.66
N ARG A 25 -4.28 8.68 1.72
CA ARG A 25 -4.55 7.91 2.92
C ARG A 25 -3.76 6.62 2.88
N ASN A 26 -3.61 6.00 4.04
CA ASN A 26 -2.99 4.69 4.13
C ASN A 26 -4.01 3.62 3.81
N VAL A 27 -3.55 2.46 3.35
CA VAL A 27 -4.46 1.34 3.13
C VAL A 27 -4.78 0.67 4.45
N THR A 28 -5.91 -0.02 4.50
CA THR A 28 -6.34 -0.72 5.69
C THR A 28 -5.98 -2.20 5.60
N ILE A 29 -6.01 -2.87 6.75
CA ILE A 29 -5.80 -4.31 6.79
C ILE A 29 -6.83 -5.02 5.93
N GLU A 30 -8.08 -4.55 5.97
CA GLU A 30 -9.15 -5.13 5.16
C GLU A 30 -8.87 -5.00 3.67
N GLU A 31 -8.33 -3.87 3.25
CA GLU A 31 -8.02 -3.68 1.84
C GLU A 31 -6.97 -4.66 1.36
N VAL A 32 -5.94 -4.88 2.16
CA VAL A 32 -4.91 -5.85 1.81
C VAL A 32 -5.49 -7.26 1.81
N GLY A 33 -6.30 -7.58 2.82
CA GLY A 33 -6.95 -8.89 2.93
C GLY A 33 -7.89 -9.17 1.77
N ASN A 34 -8.64 -8.16 1.32
CA ASN A 34 -9.56 -8.32 0.20
C ASN A 34 -8.81 -8.65 -1.09
N VAL A 35 -7.68 -8.01 -1.34
CA VAL A 35 -6.86 -8.31 -2.51
C VAL A 35 -6.30 -9.73 -2.41
N ALA A 36 -5.81 -10.12 -1.24
CA ALA A 36 -5.29 -11.47 -1.04
C ALA A 36 -6.38 -12.50 -1.29
N ALA A 37 -7.59 -12.26 -0.79
CA ALA A 37 -8.72 -13.17 -0.99
C ALA A 37 -9.06 -13.32 -2.47
N PHE A 38 -9.06 -12.20 -3.21
CA PHE A 38 -9.31 -12.23 -4.64
C PHE A 38 -8.26 -13.05 -5.37
N LEU A 39 -6.97 -12.76 -5.09
CA LEU A 39 -5.88 -13.44 -5.77
C LEU A 39 -5.82 -14.94 -5.47
N CYS A 40 -6.32 -15.35 -4.31
CA CYS A 40 -6.36 -16.77 -3.95
C CYS A 40 -7.65 -17.45 -4.40
N SER A 41 -8.55 -16.74 -5.06
CA SER A 41 -9.83 -17.30 -5.47
C SER A 41 -9.80 -17.71 -6.94
N ASP A 42 -10.81 -18.44 -7.36
CA ASP A 42 -10.95 -18.82 -8.77
C ASP A 42 -11.19 -17.62 -9.66
N LEU A 43 -11.64 -16.50 -9.09
CA LEU A 43 -11.83 -15.28 -9.86
C LEU A 43 -10.54 -14.75 -10.44
N ALA A 44 -9.41 -15.12 -9.85
CA ALA A 44 -8.09 -14.69 -10.32
C ALA A 44 -7.38 -15.78 -11.11
N SER A 45 -8.11 -16.74 -11.66
CA SER A 45 -7.50 -17.93 -12.29
C SER A 45 -6.63 -17.59 -13.50
N GLY A 46 -6.82 -16.44 -14.11
CA GLY A 46 -6.00 -16.02 -15.24
C GLY A 46 -4.79 -15.19 -14.87
N ILE A 47 -4.53 -15.01 -13.57
CA ILE A 47 -3.45 -14.15 -13.11
C ILE A 47 -2.28 -14.98 -12.58
N THR A 48 -1.10 -14.73 -13.12
CA THR A 48 0.11 -15.35 -12.60
C THR A 48 1.30 -14.45 -12.89
N GLY A 49 2.33 -14.54 -12.06
CA GLY A 49 3.53 -13.73 -12.24
C GLY A 49 3.32 -12.25 -11.98
N GLU A 50 2.22 -11.89 -11.34
CA GLU A 50 1.84 -10.51 -11.13
C GLU A 50 2.24 -10.02 -9.73
N ILE A 51 2.66 -8.76 -9.65
CA ILE A 51 2.87 -8.09 -8.36
C ILE A 51 1.79 -7.02 -8.27
N THR A 52 0.87 -7.19 -7.32
CA THR A 52 -0.24 -6.26 -7.15
C THR A 52 0.04 -5.34 -5.98
N TYR A 53 0.06 -4.05 -6.23
CA TYR A 53 0.32 -3.06 -5.19
C TYR A 53 -0.97 -2.68 -4.46
N VAL A 54 -0.92 -2.64 -3.14
CA VAL A 54 -2.03 -2.18 -2.31
C VAL A 54 -1.46 -1.10 -1.41
N ASP A 55 -1.25 0.07 -1.96
CA ASP A 55 -0.51 1.15 -1.31
C ASP A 55 -1.11 2.52 -1.56
N ALA A 56 -2.42 2.57 -1.83
CA ALA A 56 -3.12 3.83 -2.11
C ALA A 56 -2.53 4.57 -3.32
N GLY A 57 -1.86 3.83 -4.20
CA GLY A 57 -1.30 4.39 -5.43
C GLY A 57 0.11 4.92 -5.30
N PHE A 58 0.72 4.79 -4.13
CA PHE A 58 2.04 5.38 -3.90
C PHE A 58 3.07 4.95 -4.95
N ASN A 59 3.02 3.70 -5.38
CA ASN A 59 3.97 3.19 -6.36
C ASN A 59 3.96 3.98 -7.67
N THR A 60 2.83 4.61 -8.01
CA THR A 60 2.71 5.33 -9.27
C THR A 60 3.30 6.73 -9.22
N VAL A 61 3.62 7.23 -8.03
CA VAL A 61 4.12 8.59 -7.86
C VAL A 61 5.43 8.65 -7.11
N ALA A 62 6.10 7.54 -6.95
CA ALA A 62 7.33 7.46 -6.18
C ALA A 62 8.20 8.70 -6.39
N LEU A 63 8.80 9.20 -5.35
CA LEU A 63 9.67 10.37 -5.40
C LEU A 63 8.98 11.67 -5.73
N ALA A 64 7.67 11.69 -5.79
CA ALA A 64 6.94 12.91 -6.02
C ALA A 64 7.23 13.95 -4.97
N ILE A 65 7.83 13.55 -3.94
CA ILE A 65 8.17 14.40 -2.87
C ILE A 65 9.22 15.40 -3.18
N GLN A 66 9.89 15.21 -4.16
CA GLN A 66 10.89 16.13 -4.37
C GLN A 66 10.40 17.46 -4.70
N ASN A 67 10.03 17.41 -4.47
CA ASN A 67 9.89 18.46 -4.54
C ASN A 67 9.52 19.09 -3.84
N GLY A 68 9.55 18.66 -3.27
CA GLY A 68 9.24 19.22 -2.67
C GLY A 68 9.34 19.57 -2.16
N GLU A 69 9.53 19.30 -2.55
CA GLU A 69 9.43 19.55 -2.49
C GLU A 69 9.30 19.72 -2.23
#